data_a3efbb08ba1dc5969c82fcc41d313c70
#
_entry.id   a3efbb08ba1dc5969c82fcc41d313c70
#
_cell.length_a   1.000
_cell.length_b   1.000
_cell.length_c   1.000
_cell.angle_alpha   90.00
_cell.angle_beta   90.00
_cell.angle_gamma   90.00
#
_symmetry.space_group_name_H-M   'P 1'
#
loop_
_entity.id
_entity.type
_entity.pdbx_description
1 polymer ?
#
loop_
_entity_poly.entity_id
_entity_poly.type
_entity_poly.pdbx_seq_one_letter_code
_entity_poly.pdbx_strand_id
1 'polypeptide(L)'
;MNKRIAGRATAVGPGIALMLAAALLALVPGRATADPNNASGTWELHLEVPNVAMASNGDTLALTGMGVFSTHPKTVTASGGFTHNVAGGGTFTGTWTATDLLSFEFYGCGVIPSTGATLPPNFCGGALRMRVVFTPAGTSLTIPGIITVFCVIGPQAPPPHDNPTEPGEEGATAVVPGIANFNKIVSGMNVYIQTS
;
A
#
# COMPACT_ATOMS: atom_id res chain seq x y z
N MET A 1 -1.20 -77.82 54.23
CA MET A 1 -0.14 -78.20 55.22
C MET A 1 1.00 -77.22 55.01
N ASN A 2 1.42 -76.60 56.13
CA ASN A 2 2.66 -75.86 56.36
C ASN A 2 2.87 -74.51 55.62
N LYS A 3 2.81 -73.51 56.35
CA LYS A 3 3.57 -72.85 57.42
C LYS A 3 4.62 -71.84 56.90
N ARG A 4 4.39 -70.58 57.27
CA ARG A 4 5.34 -69.63 57.89
C ARG A 4 6.53 -69.18 56.98
N ILE A 5 7.02 -68.00 57.01
CA ILE A 5 7.40 -67.11 58.15
C ILE A 5 7.60 -65.71 57.59
N ALA A 6 7.35 -64.78 58.45
CA ALA A 6 7.61 -63.34 58.39
C ALA A 6 9.08 -62.95 58.10
N GLY A 7 9.23 -61.81 57.56
CA GLY A 7 10.49 -61.07 57.50
C GLY A 7 10.21 -59.59 57.36
N ARG A 8 10.20 -58.89 58.49
CA ARG A 8 10.32 -57.44 58.61
C ARG A 8 11.75 -57.03 58.26
N ALA A 9 11.91 -56.10 57.41
CA ALA A 9 13.09 -55.22 57.43
C ALA A 9 12.72 -53.82 57.07
N THR A 10 12.86 -52.97 58.03
CA THR A 10 12.92 -51.47 57.88
C THR A 10 14.20 -51.10 57.20
N ALA A 11 14.17 -50.03 56.39
CA ALA A 11 15.17 -48.98 56.46
C ALA A 11 14.97 -47.98 55.30
N VAL A 12 14.74 -46.78 55.72
CA VAL A 12 15.52 -45.60 55.42
C VAL A 12 15.45 -45.12 53.96
N GLY A 13 14.73 -44.05 53.80
CA GLY A 13 14.84 -43.23 52.61
C GLY A 13 16.19 -42.49 52.52
N PRO A 14 16.52 -42.04 51.38
CA PRO A 14 17.02 -40.68 51.30
C PRO A 14 16.47 -39.90 50.14
N GLY A 15 16.20 -38.67 50.49
CA GLY A 15 16.61 -37.53 49.66
C GLY A 15 15.94 -37.40 48.33
N ILE A 16 14.80 -36.70 48.33
CA ILE A 16 14.31 -36.02 47.14
C ILE A 16 15.29 -34.88 46.87
N ALA A 17 16.23 -35.11 45.97
CA ALA A 17 17.00 -34.04 45.36
C ALA A 17 16.11 -33.31 44.36
N LEU A 18 15.53 -32.21 44.82
CA LEU A 18 14.79 -31.27 44.00
C LEU A 18 15.80 -30.57 43.08
N MET A 19 15.98 -31.09 41.85
CA MET A 19 16.69 -30.38 40.80
C MET A 19 15.75 -29.28 40.27
N LEU A 20 15.91 -28.05 40.80
CA LEU A 20 15.43 -26.86 40.19
C LEU A 20 16.24 -26.63 38.91
N ALA A 21 15.78 -27.14 37.80
CA ALA A 21 16.21 -26.68 36.47
C ALA A 21 15.60 -25.29 36.26
N ALA A 22 16.38 -24.25 36.59
CA ALA A 22 16.08 -22.89 36.19
C ALA A 22 16.18 -22.81 34.68
N ALA A 23 15.04 -22.96 34.02
CA ALA A 23 14.92 -22.62 32.61
C ALA A 23 15.07 -21.08 32.48
N LEU A 24 16.29 -20.62 32.22
CA LEU A 24 16.50 -19.28 31.65
C LEU A 24 15.84 -19.26 30.28
N LEU A 25 14.57 -18.82 30.22
CA LEU A 25 14.01 -18.30 28.97
C LEU A 25 14.80 -17.02 28.64
N ALA A 26 15.78 -17.16 27.78
CA ALA A 26 16.36 -16.03 27.10
C ALA A 26 15.21 -15.35 26.31
N LEU A 27 14.68 -14.26 26.85
CA LEU A 27 13.87 -13.30 26.14
C LEU A 27 14.78 -12.72 25.04
N VAL A 28 14.84 -13.38 23.89
CA VAL A 28 15.35 -12.77 22.67
C VAL A 28 14.34 -11.64 22.37
N PRO A 29 14.75 -10.37 22.46
CA PRO A 29 13.88 -9.32 22.01
C PRO A 29 13.61 -9.61 20.53
N GLY A 30 12.39 -10.08 20.23
CA GLY A 30 11.94 -10.22 18.86
C GLY A 30 12.14 -8.86 18.20
N ARG A 31 13.03 -8.78 17.22
CA ARG A 31 13.02 -7.64 16.32
C ARG A 31 11.61 -7.61 15.74
N ALA A 32 10.83 -6.62 16.16
CA ALA A 32 9.63 -6.27 15.44
C ALA A 32 10.09 -5.96 14.02
N THR A 33 9.90 -6.90 13.10
CA THR A 33 9.99 -6.58 11.68
C THR A 33 8.88 -5.57 11.46
N ALA A 34 9.26 -4.32 11.15
CA ALA A 34 8.28 -3.33 10.73
C ALA A 34 7.47 -3.97 9.60
N ASP A 35 6.15 -3.99 9.77
CA ASP A 35 5.24 -4.45 8.72
C ASP A 35 5.51 -3.56 7.50
N PRO A 36 5.98 -4.08 6.36
CA PRO A 36 6.26 -3.28 5.19
C PRO A 36 5.04 -2.47 4.72
N ASN A 37 3.84 -2.94 5.05
CA ASN A 37 2.59 -2.25 4.77
C ASN A 37 2.28 -1.10 5.75
N ASN A 38 3.10 -0.87 6.75
CA ASN A 38 2.91 0.17 7.76
C ASN A 38 4.10 1.14 7.83
N ALA A 39 4.72 1.43 6.68
CA ALA A 39 5.76 2.44 6.62
C ALA A 39 5.19 3.78 7.14
N SER A 40 5.77 4.28 8.24
CA SER A 40 5.49 5.64 8.69
C SER A 40 6.44 6.59 7.98
N GLY A 41 5.92 7.68 7.46
CA GLY A 41 6.73 8.65 6.72
C GLY A 41 5.88 9.71 6.05
N THR A 42 6.57 10.60 5.39
CA THR A 42 6.01 11.65 4.54
C THR A 42 6.61 11.52 3.15
N TRP A 43 5.76 11.65 2.14
CA TRP A 43 6.15 11.52 0.74
C TRP A 43 5.55 12.64 -0.10
N GLU A 44 6.31 13.07 -1.09
CA GLU A 44 5.78 13.82 -2.22
C GLU A 44 5.23 12.85 -3.26
N LEU A 45 4.03 13.13 -3.77
CA LEU A 45 3.40 12.45 -4.89
C LEU A 45 3.66 13.25 -6.16
N HIS A 46 4.17 12.60 -7.19
CA HIS A 46 4.31 13.18 -8.52
C HIS A 46 3.68 12.26 -9.58
N LEU A 47 2.75 12.80 -10.35
CA LEU A 47 2.28 12.20 -11.59
C LEU A 47 3.14 12.82 -12.71
N GLU A 48 4.23 12.13 -13.08
CA GLU A 48 5.29 12.64 -13.96
C GLU A 48 4.80 12.88 -15.41
N VAL A 49 3.80 12.11 -15.82
CA VAL A 49 3.12 12.26 -17.10
C VAL A 49 1.61 12.15 -16.88
N PRO A 50 0.77 12.58 -17.82
CA PRO A 50 -0.66 12.30 -17.70
C PRO A 50 -0.94 10.81 -17.54
N ASN A 51 -1.58 10.45 -16.43
CA ASN A 51 -2.01 9.10 -16.16
C ASN A 51 -3.37 8.88 -16.79
N VAL A 52 -3.45 7.99 -17.77
CA VAL A 52 -4.67 7.73 -18.53
C VAL A 52 -5.27 6.40 -18.10
N ALA A 53 -6.52 6.43 -17.70
CA ALA A 53 -7.31 5.24 -17.42
C ALA A 53 -8.59 5.23 -18.27
N MET A 54 -9.09 4.02 -18.57
CA MET A 54 -10.26 3.79 -19.40
C MET A 54 -11.34 3.05 -18.61
N ALA A 55 -12.58 3.46 -18.81
CA ALA A 55 -13.76 2.78 -18.31
C ALA A 55 -14.28 1.74 -19.31
N SER A 56 -15.13 0.83 -18.85
CA SER A 56 -15.70 -0.26 -19.68
C SER A 56 -16.57 0.24 -20.84
N ASN A 57 -17.11 1.44 -20.74
CA ASN A 57 -17.86 2.10 -21.81
C ASN A 57 -16.97 2.80 -22.86
N GLY A 58 -15.65 2.73 -22.70
CA GLY A 58 -14.68 3.36 -23.59
C GLY A 58 -14.33 4.81 -23.24
N ASP A 59 -14.94 5.41 -22.24
CA ASP A 59 -14.54 6.73 -21.74
C ASP A 59 -13.11 6.66 -21.19
N THR A 60 -12.34 7.74 -21.35
CA THR A 60 -11.01 7.85 -20.77
C THR A 60 -10.91 9.04 -19.84
N LEU A 61 -10.12 8.87 -18.77
CA LEU A 61 -9.77 9.91 -17.83
C LEU A 61 -8.25 10.06 -17.79
N ALA A 62 -7.76 11.23 -18.15
CA ALA A 62 -6.35 11.61 -17.97
C ALA A 62 -6.22 12.44 -16.71
N LEU A 63 -5.27 12.08 -15.84
CA LEU A 63 -4.99 12.74 -14.56
C LEU A 63 -3.57 13.29 -14.57
N THR A 64 -3.39 14.52 -14.10
CA THR A 64 -2.11 15.15 -13.77
C THR A 64 -2.17 15.67 -12.35
N GLY A 65 -1.03 15.82 -11.69
CA GLY A 65 -1.03 16.41 -10.35
C GLY A 65 0.19 16.07 -9.51
N MET A 66 0.20 16.68 -8.34
CA MET A 66 1.24 16.47 -7.33
C MET A 66 0.68 16.75 -5.93
N GLY A 67 1.44 16.39 -4.92
CA GLY A 67 1.07 16.69 -3.56
C GLY A 67 1.99 16.08 -2.53
N VAL A 68 1.57 16.16 -1.28
CA VAL A 68 2.28 15.58 -0.14
C VAL A 68 1.28 14.74 0.66
N PHE A 69 1.71 13.60 1.13
CA PHE A 69 0.92 12.79 2.07
C PHE A 69 1.81 12.21 3.17
N SER A 70 1.18 11.93 4.31
CA SER A 70 1.81 11.25 5.44
C SER A 70 0.90 10.13 5.93
N THR A 71 1.49 9.03 6.35
CA THR A 71 0.74 7.89 6.90
C THR A 71 0.54 8.00 8.40
N HIS A 72 1.40 8.74 9.12
CA HIS A 72 1.29 8.97 10.56
C HIS A 72 1.72 10.40 10.92
N PRO A 73 0.77 11.31 11.24
CA PRO A 73 -0.68 11.13 11.09
C PRO A 73 -1.10 10.99 9.63
N LYS A 74 -2.24 10.33 9.38
CA LYS A 74 -2.81 10.24 8.04
C LYS A 74 -3.25 11.62 7.55
N THR A 75 -2.52 12.17 6.60
CA THR A 75 -2.83 13.44 5.94
C THR A 75 -2.55 13.37 4.47
N VAL A 76 -3.24 14.17 3.68
CA VAL A 76 -2.95 14.38 2.27
C VAL A 76 -3.27 15.80 1.87
N THR A 77 -2.37 16.40 1.08
CA THR A 77 -2.57 17.67 0.38
C THR A 77 -2.08 17.46 -1.04
N ALA A 78 -3.00 17.10 -1.93
CA ALA A 78 -2.69 16.82 -3.32
C ALA A 78 -3.80 17.36 -4.21
N SER A 79 -3.43 17.81 -5.41
CA SER A 79 -4.35 18.33 -6.39
C SER A 79 -3.78 18.23 -7.79
N GLY A 80 -4.64 18.40 -8.79
CA GLY A 80 -4.20 18.40 -10.18
C GLY A 80 -5.32 18.65 -11.15
N GLY A 81 -5.05 18.40 -12.43
CA GLY A 81 -5.99 18.51 -13.52
C GLY A 81 -6.57 17.16 -13.92
N PHE A 82 -7.73 17.20 -14.56
CA PHE A 82 -8.28 16.06 -15.27
C PHE A 82 -8.81 16.44 -16.64
N THR A 83 -8.79 15.46 -17.56
CA THR A 83 -9.48 15.49 -18.85
C THR A 83 -10.27 14.19 -18.98
N HIS A 84 -11.58 14.30 -19.08
CA HIS A 84 -12.50 13.18 -19.33
C HIS A 84 -12.96 13.25 -20.80
N ASN A 85 -12.58 12.26 -21.59
CA ASN A 85 -13.06 12.10 -22.96
C ASN A 85 -14.15 11.02 -22.97
N VAL A 86 -15.33 11.39 -23.44
CA VAL A 86 -16.49 10.51 -23.57
C VAL A 86 -16.38 9.74 -24.89
N ALA A 87 -16.53 8.41 -24.86
CA ALA A 87 -16.42 7.55 -26.03
C ALA A 87 -17.41 7.93 -27.16
N GLY A 88 -18.59 8.45 -26.80
CA GLY A 88 -19.60 8.95 -27.70
C GLY A 88 -19.34 10.36 -28.24
N GLY A 89 -18.25 11.00 -27.86
CA GLY A 89 -17.87 12.39 -28.20
C GLY A 89 -18.10 13.35 -27.02
N GLY A 90 -17.27 14.38 -27.00
CA GLY A 90 -17.22 15.37 -25.91
C GLY A 90 -16.02 15.20 -25.00
N THR A 91 -15.54 16.33 -24.48
CA THR A 91 -14.40 16.39 -23.56
C THR A 91 -14.75 17.35 -22.44
N PHE A 92 -14.53 16.90 -21.22
CA PHE A 92 -14.67 17.70 -20.01
C PHE A 92 -13.31 17.83 -19.33
N THR A 93 -12.95 19.03 -18.94
CA THR A 93 -11.72 19.29 -18.20
C THR A 93 -12.06 19.90 -16.84
N GLY A 94 -11.12 19.85 -15.92
CA GLY A 94 -11.30 20.47 -14.62
C GLY A 94 -10.12 20.15 -13.69
N THR A 95 -10.37 20.31 -12.40
CA THR A 95 -9.38 20.04 -11.35
C THR A 95 -9.89 18.96 -10.41
N TRP A 96 -8.97 18.27 -9.76
CA TRP A 96 -9.27 17.40 -8.63
C TRP A 96 -8.47 17.84 -7.40
N THR A 97 -9.02 17.63 -6.24
CA THR A 97 -8.38 17.92 -4.94
C THR A 97 -8.63 16.76 -4.00
N ALA A 98 -7.56 16.29 -3.37
CA ALA A 98 -7.67 15.24 -2.36
C ALA A 98 -8.29 15.80 -1.07
N THR A 99 -9.18 15.01 -0.45
CA THR A 99 -9.82 15.34 0.82
C THR A 99 -9.37 14.43 1.95
N ASP A 100 -9.06 13.16 1.64
CA ASP A 100 -8.67 12.17 2.63
C ASP A 100 -7.65 11.18 2.06
N LEU A 101 -6.65 10.81 2.87
CA LEU A 101 -5.82 9.64 2.63
C LEU A 101 -6.54 8.39 3.12
N LEU A 102 -6.92 7.50 2.21
CA LEU A 102 -7.60 6.25 2.56
C LEU A 102 -6.61 5.16 2.94
N SER A 103 -5.61 4.92 2.10
CA SER A 103 -4.55 3.94 2.35
C SER A 103 -3.29 4.26 1.54
N PHE A 104 -2.17 3.76 2.01
CA PHE A 104 -0.92 3.67 1.26
C PHE A 104 -0.31 2.30 1.51
N GLU A 105 -0.18 1.51 0.46
CA GLU A 105 0.56 0.26 0.46
C GLU A 105 1.95 0.54 -0.09
N PHE A 106 2.96 0.41 0.76
CA PHE A 106 4.33 0.77 0.42
C PHE A 106 5.08 -0.42 -0.19
N TYR A 107 5.72 -0.25 -1.34
CA TYR A 107 6.46 -1.29 -2.04
C TYR A 107 7.97 -1.22 -1.82
N GLY A 108 8.47 -0.16 -1.14
CA GLY A 108 9.88 0.10 -0.94
C GLY A 108 10.42 1.18 -1.88
N CYS A 109 11.75 1.33 -1.89
CA CYS A 109 12.42 2.41 -2.62
C CYS A 109 13.66 1.89 -3.36
N GLY A 110 14.20 2.71 -4.26
CA GLY A 110 15.55 2.62 -4.79
C GLY A 110 15.75 1.61 -5.92
N VAL A 111 14.73 0.88 -6.36
CA VAL A 111 14.87 -0.12 -7.43
C VAL A 111 13.59 -0.27 -8.24
N ILE A 112 13.73 -0.51 -9.53
CA ILE A 112 12.63 -0.94 -10.42
C ILE A 112 12.76 -2.45 -10.61
N PRO A 113 11.91 -3.30 -10.01
CA PRO A 113 12.10 -4.75 -10.01
C PRO A 113 12.08 -5.38 -11.41
N SER A 114 11.24 -4.86 -12.31
CA SER A 114 11.09 -5.39 -13.67
C SER A 114 12.37 -5.26 -14.53
N THR A 115 13.21 -4.28 -14.23
CA THR A 115 14.46 -4.02 -14.98
C THR A 115 15.74 -4.21 -14.16
N GLY A 116 15.61 -4.23 -12.82
CA GLY A 116 16.74 -4.18 -11.90
C GLY A 116 17.44 -2.81 -11.83
N ALA A 117 16.87 -1.78 -12.44
CA ALA A 117 17.46 -0.45 -12.43
C ALA A 117 17.46 0.15 -11.02
N THR A 118 18.62 0.72 -10.64
CA THR A 118 18.77 1.40 -9.36
C THR A 118 18.35 2.86 -9.49
N LEU A 119 17.55 3.34 -8.54
CA LEU A 119 17.10 4.72 -8.42
C LEU A 119 17.68 5.38 -7.15
N PRO A 120 17.55 6.71 -6.99
CA PRO A 120 17.82 7.36 -5.73
C PRO A 120 17.10 6.65 -4.56
N PRO A 121 17.75 6.52 -3.38
CA PRO A 121 17.22 5.71 -2.28
C PRO A 121 15.90 6.23 -1.68
N ASN A 122 15.53 7.47 -1.95
CA ASN A 122 14.28 8.08 -1.54
C ASN A 122 13.19 8.08 -2.63
N PHE A 123 13.47 7.51 -3.81
CA PHE A 123 12.45 7.29 -4.85
C PHE A 123 11.75 5.98 -4.53
N CYS A 124 10.46 6.05 -4.25
CA CYS A 124 9.69 4.97 -3.66
C CYS A 124 8.46 4.66 -4.51
N GLY A 125 7.92 3.47 -4.31
CA GLY A 125 6.68 3.04 -4.93
C GLY A 125 5.65 2.56 -3.92
N GLY A 126 4.45 2.33 -4.43
CA GLY A 126 3.32 1.92 -3.63
C GLY A 126 1.99 2.07 -4.35
N ALA A 127 0.91 1.70 -3.67
CA ALA A 127 -0.46 1.99 -4.09
C ALA A 127 -1.07 3.02 -3.13
N LEU A 128 -1.22 4.25 -3.59
CA LEU A 128 -1.81 5.36 -2.85
C LEU A 128 -3.29 5.49 -3.21
N ARG A 129 -4.17 5.39 -2.22
CA ARG A 129 -5.60 5.58 -2.41
C ARG A 129 -6.09 6.81 -1.67
N MET A 130 -6.75 7.71 -2.39
CA MET A 130 -7.25 8.98 -1.87
C MET A 130 -8.73 9.18 -2.20
N ARG A 131 -9.50 9.74 -1.27
CA ARG A 131 -10.77 10.38 -1.59
C ARG A 131 -10.49 11.73 -2.21
N VAL A 132 -11.19 12.06 -3.27
CA VAL A 132 -11.01 13.32 -4.00
C VAL A 132 -12.35 13.96 -4.34
N VAL A 133 -12.30 15.24 -4.67
CA VAL A 133 -13.40 15.97 -5.29
C VAL A 133 -12.93 16.47 -6.66
N PHE A 134 -13.69 16.14 -7.69
CA PHE A 134 -13.53 16.66 -9.04
C PHE A 134 -14.39 17.90 -9.22
N THR A 135 -13.83 18.95 -9.84
CA THR A 135 -14.52 20.21 -10.14
C THR A 135 -14.38 20.49 -11.63
N PRO A 136 -15.43 20.25 -12.45
CA PRO A 136 -15.39 20.56 -13.87
C PRO A 136 -15.20 22.07 -14.12
N ALA A 137 -14.40 22.40 -15.13
CA ALA A 137 -14.08 23.78 -15.47
C ALA A 137 -15.35 24.58 -15.82
N GLY A 138 -15.40 25.82 -15.36
CA GLY A 138 -16.53 26.72 -15.59
C GLY A 138 -17.78 26.42 -14.77
N THR A 139 -17.68 25.53 -13.78
CA THR A 139 -18.83 25.20 -12.91
C THR A 139 -18.42 25.29 -11.42
N SER A 140 -19.44 25.34 -10.55
CA SER A 140 -19.27 25.15 -9.10
C SER A 140 -19.63 23.72 -8.65
N LEU A 141 -19.86 22.80 -9.62
CA LEU A 141 -20.21 21.43 -9.33
C LEU A 141 -18.99 20.70 -8.70
N THR A 142 -19.26 19.95 -7.64
CA THR A 142 -18.26 19.09 -6.99
C THR A 142 -18.73 17.66 -7.07
N ILE A 143 -17.88 16.78 -7.58
CA ILE A 143 -18.18 15.37 -7.82
C ILE A 143 -17.20 14.54 -6.97
N PRO A 144 -17.69 13.81 -5.96
CA PRO A 144 -16.82 12.97 -5.15
C PRO A 144 -16.31 11.77 -5.95
N GLY A 145 -15.08 11.33 -5.64
CA GLY A 145 -14.49 10.15 -6.23
C GLY A 145 -13.35 9.59 -5.40
N ILE A 146 -12.76 8.52 -5.91
CA ILE A 146 -11.57 7.89 -5.36
C ILE A 146 -10.54 7.78 -6.48
N ILE A 147 -9.34 8.26 -6.24
CA ILE A 147 -8.18 8.01 -7.10
C ILE A 147 -7.27 7.00 -6.40
N THR A 148 -6.79 6.01 -7.16
CA THR A 148 -5.70 5.13 -6.73
C THR A 148 -4.54 5.31 -7.70
N VAL A 149 -3.36 5.64 -7.16
CA VAL A 149 -2.13 5.84 -7.93
C VAL A 149 -1.20 4.67 -7.62
N PHE A 150 -0.67 4.04 -8.67
CA PHE A 150 0.25 2.93 -8.59
C PHE A 150 1.63 3.36 -9.09
N CYS A 151 2.66 3.14 -8.30
CA CYS A 151 4.05 3.32 -8.66
C CYS A 151 4.82 2.03 -8.38
N VAL A 152 5.39 1.42 -9.40
CA VAL A 152 6.02 0.08 -9.34
C VAL A 152 7.51 0.12 -8.97
N ILE A 153 7.92 1.11 -8.20
CA ILE A 153 9.24 1.19 -7.57
C ILE A 153 9.24 0.40 -6.26
N GLY A 154 10.39 -0.18 -5.92
CA GLY A 154 10.63 -0.88 -4.66
C GLY A 154 10.59 -2.41 -4.79
N PRO A 155 11.36 -3.12 -3.94
CA PRO A 155 11.54 -4.57 -4.04
C PRO A 155 10.27 -5.39 -3.78
N GLN A 156 9.22 -4.77 -3.24
CA GLN A 156 7.94 -5.40 -2.96
C GLN A 156 6.86 -5.01 -3.97
N ALA A 157 7.22 -4.23 -5.02
CA ALA A 157 6.27 -3.91 -6.08
C ALA A 157 5.76 -5.20 -6.73
N PRO A 158 4.44 -5.32 -6.97
CA PRO A 158 3.89 -6.46 -7.69
C PRO A 158 4.58 -6.61 -9.05
N PRO A 159 4.78 -7.85 -9.53
CA PRO A 159 5.30 -8.04 -10.87
C PRO A 159 4.31 -7.50 -11.90
N PRO A 160 4.81 -6.98 -13.04
CA PRO A 160 3.94 -6.60 -14.15
C PRO A 160 3.18 -7.83 -14.65
N HIS A 161 1.95 -7.64 -15.05
CA HIS A 161 1.06 -8.66 -15.58
C HIS A 161 0.26 -8.11 -16.76
N ASP A 162 -0.42 -8.99 -17.49
CA ASP A 162 -1.15 -8.60 -18.71
C ASP A 162 -2.50 -7.92 -18.42
N ASN A 163 -2.84 -7.74 -17.15
CA ASN A 163 -4.10 -7.10 -16.75
C ASN A 163 -3.85 -5.69 -16.20
N PRO A 164 -4.04 -4.64 -17.02
CA PRO A 164 -3.80 -3.25 -16.63
C PRO A 164 -4.82 -2.70 -15.62
N THR A 165 -5.69 -3.53 -15.06
CA THR A 165 -6.64 -3.15 -14.01
C THR A 165 -6.18 -3.53 -12.60
N GLU A 166 -5.03 -4.20 -12.49
CA GLU A 166 -4.51 -4.73 -11.22
C GLU A 166 -3.21 -4.03 -10.81
N PRO A 167 -2.84 -4.06 -9.52
CA PRO A 167 -1.54 -3.59 -9.06
C PRO A 167 -0.39 -4.31 -9.80
N GLY A 168 0.66 -3.57 -10.14
CA GLY A 168 1.79 -4.06 -10.95
C GLY A 168 1.90 -3.32 -12.28
N GLU A 169 0.88 -2.58 -12.65
CA GLU A 169 0.93 -1.61 -13.74
C GLU A 169 1.15 -0.21 -13.19
N GLU A 170 1.97 0.56 -13.89
CA GLU A 170 2.27 1.95 -13.56
C GLU A 170 1.15 2.87 -14.05
N GLY A 171 0.56 3.66 -13.16
CA GLY A 171 -0.50 4.58 -13.57
C GLY A 171 -1.46 4.96 -12.45
N ALA A 172 -2.62 5.47 -12.84
CA ALA A 172 -3.69 5.79 -11.90
C ALA A 172 -5.05 5.31 -12.41
N THR A 173 -5.91 4.95 -11.46
CA THR A 173 -7.33 4.61 -11.70
C THR A 173 -8.23 5.56 -10.93
N ALA A 174 -9.49 5.69 -11.36
CA ALA A 174 -10.47 6.49 -10.66
C ALA A 174 -11.84 5.84 -10.65
N VAL A 175 -12.51 5.93 -9.51
CA VAL A 175 -13.93 5.60 -9.37
C VAL A 175 -14.69 6.90 -9.13
N VAL A 176 -15.60 7.23 -10.03
CA VAL A 176 -16.43 8.43 -9.97
C VAL A 176 -17.90 8.00 -9.97
N PRO A 177 -18.51 7.87 -8.77
CA PRO A 177 -19.89 7.37 -8.63
C PRO A 177 -20.87 8.16 -9.48
N GLY A 178 -21.74 7.45 -10.21
CA GLY A 178 -22.71 8.06 -11.10
C GLY A 178 -22.20 8.53 -12.47
N ILE A 179 -20.88 8.41 -12.70
CA ILE A 179 -20.25 8.74 -13.98
C ILE A 179 -19.60 7.50 -14.59
N ALA A 180 -18.46 7.05 -14.06
CA ALA A 180 -17.76 5.88 -14.58
C ALA A 180 -16.76 5.30 -13.56
N ASN A 181 -16.35 4.07 -13.82
CA ASN A 181 -15.25 3.42 -13.15
C ASN A 181 -14.09 3.27 -14.16
N PHE A 182 -13.10 4.15 -14.05
CA PHE A 182 -11.90 4.17 -14.89
C PHE A 182 -10.86 3.24 -14.28
N ASN A 183 -11.03 1.95 -14.46
CA ASN A 183 -10.23 0.92 -13.78
C ASN A 183 -9.18 0.24 -14.68
N LYS A 184 -9.16 0.51 -15.97
CA LYS A 184 -8.14 0.00 -16.90
C LYS A 184 -7.08 1.06 -17.13
N ILE A 185 -5.87 0.85 -16.61
CA ILE A 185 -4.72 1.70 -16.86
C ILE A 185 -4.34 1.60 -18.35
N VAL A 186 -4.17 2.74 -19.00
CA VAL A 186 -3.73 2.86 -20.40
C VAL A 186 -2.29 3.32 -20.45
N SER A 187 -1.94 4.30 -19.60
CA SER A 187 -0.57 4.81 -19.47
C SER A 187 -0.43 5.61 -18.17
N GLY A 188 0.80 5.72 -17.69
CA GLY A 188 1.15 6.54 -16.55
C GLY A 188 2.62 6.39 -16.18
N MET A 189 3.10 7.33 -15.38
CA MET A 189 4.38 7.27 -14.69
C MET A 189 4.27 8.09 -13.43
N ASN A 190 4.62 7.49 -12.31
CA ASN A 190 4.48 8.10 -11.01
C ASN A 190 5.74 7.88 -10.16
N VAL A 191 5.96 8.75 -9.19
CA VAL A 191 6.99 8.56 -8.18
C VAL A 191 6.50 9.12 -6.85
N TYR A 192 6.88 8.42 -5.78
CA TYR A 192 6.79 8.94 -4.41
C TYR A 192 8.20 9.26 -3.93
N ILE A 193 8.44 10.50 -3.54
CA ILE A 193 9.73 10.91 -2.99
C ILE A 193 9.59 11.00 -1.47
N GLN A 194 10.27 10.09 -0.77
CA GLN A 194 10.27 10.09 0.69
C GLN A 194 11.06 11.29 1.19
N THR A 195 10.44 12.09 2.08
CA THR A 195 11.00 13.30 2.65
C THR A 195 11.31 13.18 4.15
N SER A 196 10.68 12.24 4.84
CA SER A 196 10.95 11.96 6.26
C SER A 196 10.39 10.58 6.67
#